data_00e9d686f9224f34777e0754874565cd
#
_entry.id   00e9d686f9224f34777e0754874565cd
#
_cell.length_a   1.000
_cell.length_b   1.000
_cell.length_c   1.000
_cell.angle_alpha   90.00
_cell.angle_beta   90.00
_cell.angle_gamma   90.00
#
_symmetry.space_group_name_H-M   'P 1'
#
loop_
_entity.id
_entity.type
_entity.pdbx_description
1 polymer ?
#
loop_
_entity_poly.entity_id
_entity_poly.type
_entity_poly.pdbx_seq_one_letter_code
_entity_poly.pdbx_strand_id
1 'polypeptide(L)'
;MKQLLVKNTLGIFALLLVSLASCTSTTIDEFRQGETGIESDESVVILGRRQASDYETRSEFVSCVGERMNRGEDAVSIIPEQEFVDAMFPWFEPRTAPLRTRDLARLMTEEVVASKMLEFGVRYIVWLDGFTETTDRSGSISCAVGPGGGGCF
;
A
#
# COMPACT_ATOMS: atom_id res chain seq x y z
N MET A 1 -3.69 -55.75 3.84
CA MET A 1 -3.70 -54.66 4.82
C MET A 1 -2.85 -53.44 4.43
N LYS A 2 -1.61 -53.58 3.95
CA LYS A 2 -0.76 -52.44 3.56
C LYS A 2 -1.30 -51.57 2.44
N GLN A 3 -2.00 -52.11 1.44
CA GLN A 3 -2.54 -51.34 0.31
C GLN A 3 -3.73 -50.45 0.67
N LEU A 4 -4.50 -50.83 1.68
CA LEU A 4 -5.64 -50.01 2.14
C LEU A 4 -5.16 -48.77 2.93
N LEU A 5 -4.08 -48.89 3.70
CA LEU A 5 -3.51 -47.78 4.45
C LEU A 5 -2.93 -46.70 3.52
N VAL A 6 -2.24 -47.09 2.44
CA VAL A 6 -1.63 -46.15 1.48
C VAL A 6 -2.69 -45.38 0.72
N LYS A 7 -3.80 -46.00 0.32
CA LYS A 7 -4.90 -45.31 -0.34
C LYS A 7 -5.60 -44.28 0.56
N ASN A 8 -5.72 -44.61 1.85
CA ASN A 8 -6.38 -43.70 2.79
C ASN A 8 -5.50 -42.50 3.14
N THR A 9 -4.19 -42.67 3.28
CA THR A 9 -3.23 -41.58 3.49
C THR A 9 -3.13 -40.66 2.29
N LEU A 10 -3.17 -41.19 1.06
CA LEU A 10 -3.14 -40.41 -0.15
C LEU A 10 -4.41 -39.52 -0.30
N GLY A 11 -5.57 -40.07 0.08
CA GLY A 11 -6.85 -39.34 0.06
C GLY A 11 -6.88 -38.17 1.07
N ILE A 12 -6.35 -38.38 2.27
CA ILE A 12 -6.27 -37.33 3.31
C ILE A 12 -5.30 -36.24 2.90
N PHE A 13 -4.17 -36.58 2.28
CA PHE A 13 -3.19 -35.59 1.80
C PHE A 13 -3.74 -34.76 0.64
N ALA A 14 -4.52 -35.33 -0.27
CA ALA A 14 -5.19 -34.63 -1.35
C ALA A 14 -6.28 -33.66 -0.81
N LEU A 15 -7.01 -34.05 0.23
CA LEU A 15 -8.03 -33.22 0.86
C LEU A 15 -7.41 -32.00 1.60
N LEU A 16 -6.23 -32.18 2.22
CA LEU A 16 -5.50 -31.13 2.89
C LEU A 16 -4.95 -30.07 1.89
N LEU A 17 -4.55 -30.49 0.70
CA LEU A 17 -4.03 -29.58 -0.33
C LEU A 17 -5.10 -28.66 -0.93
N VAL A 18 -6.36 -29.11 -0.98
CA VAL A 18 -7.48 -28.32 -1.52
C VAL A 18 -7.90 -27.20 -0.55
N SER A 19 -7.70 -27.36 0.75
CA SER A 19 -8.08 -26.36 1.75
C SER A 19 -7.16 -25.14 1.82
N LEU A 20 -6.01 -25.16 1.12
CA LEU A 20 -5.06 -24.03 1.08
C LEU A 20 -5.31 -23.05 -0.05
N ALA A 21 -6.30 -23.29 -0.93
CA ALA A 21 -6.70 -22.35 -1.97
C ALA A 21 -7.59 -21.24 -1.38
N SER A 22 -7.00 -20.35 -0.59
CA SER A 22 -7.64 -19.13 -0.15
C SER A 22 -7.68 -18.16 -1.34
N CYS A 23 -8.83 -18.03 -1.99
CA CYS A 23 -9.03 -17.05 -3.04
C CYS A 23 -9.13 -15.66 -2.42
N THR A 24 -8.13 -14.81 -2.66
CA THR A 24 -8.22 -13.37 -2.39
C THR A 24 -8.82 -12.72 -3.62
N SER A 25 -9.97 -12.04 -3.47
CA SER A 25 -10.52 -11.22 -4.54
C SER A 25 -10.18 -9.76 -4.28
N THR A 26 -9.63 -9.08 -5.29
CA THR A 26 -9.37 -7.65 -5.24
C THR A 26 -10.26 -6.98 -6.29
N THR A 27 -11.03 -5.98 -5.87
CA THR A 27 -11.77 -5.12 -6.78
C THR A 27 -10.96 -3.85 -6.99
N ILE A 28 -10.68 -3.52 -8.24
CA ILE A 28 -9.98 -2.31 -8.62
C ILE A 28 -10.94 -1.46 -9.42
N ASP A 29 -11.26 -0.28 -8.90
CA ASP A 29 -12.03 0.74 -9.62
C ASP A 29 -11.04 1.74 -10.21
N GLU A 30 -11.00 1.87 -11.53
CA GLU A 30 -10.15 2.82 -12.23
C GLU A 30 -11.00 3.93 -12.83
N PHE A 31 -10.61 5.17 -12.56
CA PHE A 31 -11.20 6.36 -13.15
C PHE A 31 -10.11 7.23 -13.75
N ARG A 32 -10.20 7.49 -15.06
CA ARG A 32 -9.25 8.33 -15.78
C ARG A 32 -9.98 9.55 -16.36
N GLN A 33 -9.55 10.74 -15.97
CA GLN A 33 -10.10 12.00 -16.51
C GLN A 33 -9.42 12.49 -17.79
N GLY A 34 -8.23 11.95 -18.11
CA GLY A 34 -7.47 12.36 -19.27
C GLY A 34 -6.29 11.44 -19.52
N GLU A 35 -5.59 11.69 -20.62
CA GLU A 35 -4.34 11.01 -20.91
C GLU A 35 -3.22 11.61 -20.07
N THR A 36 -2.42 10.74 -19.45
CA THR A 36 -1.25 11.13 -18.68
C THR A 36 -0.01 10.69 -19.46
N GLY A 37 0.88 11.64 -19.73
CA GLY A 37 2.21 11.36 -20.28
C GLY A 37 3.27 11.78 -19.28
N ILE A 38 4.34 11.00 -19.21
CA ILE A 38 5.54 11.31 -18.41
C ILE A 38 6.73 11.20 -19.35
N GLU A 39 7.52 12.26 -19.47
CA GLU A 39 8.73 12.27 -20.26
C GLU A 39 9.91 11.71 -19.44
N SER A 40 11.02 11.40 -20.11
CA SER A 40 12.16 10.71 -19.50
C SER A 40 12.90 11.54 -18.42
N ASP A 41 12.75 12.85 -18.44
CA ASP A 41 13.31 13.81 -17.49
C ASP A 41 12.31 14.25 -16.42
N GLU A 42 11.08 13.75 -16.49
CA GLU A 42 10.02 14.03 -15.53
C GLU A 42 9.93 12.93 -14.46
N SER A 43 9.48 13.32 -13.27
CA SER A 43 9.38 12.44 -12.12
C SER A 43 8.02 12.54 -11.44
N VAL A 44 7.71 11.50 -10.69
CA VAL A 44 6.53 11.42 -9.83
C VAL A 44 6.96 11.44 -8.38
N VAL A 45 6.26 12.19 -7.58
CA VAL A 45 6.36 12.16 -6.12
C VAL A 45 5.17 11.42 -5.55
N ILE A 46 5.41 10.50 -4.64
CA ILE A 46 4.36 9.79 -3.92
C ILE A 46 4.41 10.21 -2.46
N LEU A 47 3.32 10.79 -1.99
CA LEU A 47 3.20 11.29 -0.62
C LEU A 47 2.14 10.50 0.14
N GLY A 48 2.47 10.05 1.33
CA GLY A 48 1.51 9.53 2.27
C GLY A 48 0.66 10.65 2.88
N ARG A 49 -0.65 10.46 2.93
CA ARG A 49 -1.51 11.39 3.61
C ARG A 49 -1.30 11.29 5.11
N ARG A 50 -0.81 12.37 5.72
CA ARG A 50 -0.58 12.49 7.14
C ARG A 50 -1.66 13.41 7.72
N GLN A 51 -2.65 12.82 8.36
CA GLN A 51 -3.62 13.55 9.14
C GLN A 51 -3.18 13.54 10.60
N ALA A 52 -3.55 14.58 11.37
CA ALA A 52 -3.24 14.68 12.80
C ALA A 52 -4.03 13.67 13.67
N SER A 53 -4.49 12.59 13.11
CA SER A 53 -5.27 11.52 13.74
C SER A 53 -4.57 10.18 13.54
N ASP A 54 -5.05 9.15 14.21
CA ASP A 54 -4.52 7.76 14.16
C ASP A 54 -4.55 7.09 12.76
N TYR A 55 -4.97 7.83 11.74
CA TYR A 55 -5.11 7.38 10.36
C TYR A 55 -3.99 7.94 9.47
N GLU A 56 -2.76 7.66 9.84
CA GLU A 56 -1.60 8.05 9.04
C GLU A 56 -1.25 6.95 8.04
N THR A 57 -1.06 7.33 6.78
CA THR A 57 -0.53 6.41 5.76
C THR A 57 0.91 6.06 6.11
N ARG A 58 1.19 4.78 6.26
CA ARG A 58 2.51 4.29 6.66
C ARG A 58 3.55 4.55 5.58
N SER A 59 4.71 5.04 5.98
CA SER A 59 5.83 5.36 5.08
C SER A 59 6.33 4.12 4.33
N GLU A 60 6.28 2.93 4.95
CA GLU A 60 6.66 1.68 4.31
C GLU A 60 5.72 1.33 3.14
N PHE A 61 4.45 1.68 3.25
CA PHE A 61 3.49 1.49 2.16
C PHE A 61 3.79 2.45 1.01
N VAL A 62 4.05 3.72 1.30
CA VAL A 62 4.44 4.73 0.29
C VAL A 62 5.69 4.29 -0.46
N SER A 63 6.72 3.87 0.27
CA SER A 63 7.97 3.37 -0.31
C SER A 63 7.75 2.13 -1.18
N CYS A 64 6.94 1.18 -0.72
CA CYS A 64 6.61 -0.03 -1.49
C CYS A 64 5.93 0.29 -2.82
N VAL A 65 4.98 1.24 -2.83
CA VAL A 65 4.32 1.69 -4.06
C VAL A 65 5.32 2.37 -4.98
N GLY A 66 6.16 3.27 -4.46
CA GLY A 66 7.20 3.95 -5.23
C GLY A 66 8.18 2.97 -5.89
N GLU A 67 8.69 2.02 -5.13
CA GLU A 67 9.57 0.97 -5.65
C GLU A 67 8.89 0.14 -6.74
N ARG A 68 7.59 -0.13 -6.61
CA ARG A 68 6.86 -0.90 -7.61
C ARG A 68 6.68 -0.11 -8.91
N MET A 69 6.39 1.19 -8.82
CA MET A 69 6.26 2.07 -9.98
C MET A 69 7.60 2.33 -10.69
N ASN A 70 8.70 2.27 -9.95
CA ASN A 70 10.05 2.43 -10.51
C ASN A 70 10.63 1.14 -11.11
N ARG A 71 9.82 0.11 -11.33
CA ARG A 71 10.24 -1.18 -11.89
C ARG A 71 9.37 -1.59 -13.08
N GLY A 72 9.99 -2.26 -14.06
CA GLY A 72 9.30 -2.82 -15.22
C GLY A 72 9.54 -2.03 -16.50
N GLU A 73 8.83 -2.40 -17.55
CA GLU A 73 8.97 -1.78 -18.88
C GLU A 73 8.42 -0.34 -18.91
N ASP A 74 7.39 -0.08 -18.10
CA ASP A 74 6.77 1.25 -17.93
C ASP A 74 7.25 1.94 -16.63
N ALA A 75 8.50 1.72 -16.25
CA ALA A 75 9.07 2.30 -15.04
C ALA A 75 9.05 3.83 -15.10
N VAL A 76 8.62 4.43 -14.00
CA VAL A 76 8.54 5.89 -13.84
C VAL A 76 9.60 6.34 -12.85
N SER A 77 10.26 7.46 -13.10
CA SER A 77 11.16 8.07 -12.14
C SER A 77 10.41 8.51 -10.89
N ILE A 78 10.79 7.99 -9.74
CA ILE A 78 10.14 8.29 -8.45
C ILE A 78 11.11 9.03 -7.56
N ILE A 79 10.68 10.19 -7.07
CA ILE A 79 11.40 10.93 -6.03
C ILE A 79 10.93 10.38 -4.68
N PRO A 80 11.85 9.94 -3.80
CA PRO A 80 11.49 9.46 -2.46
C PRO A 80 10.77 10.54 -1.64
N GLU A 81 9.74 10.15 -0.90
CA GLU A 81 8.92 11.08 -0.10
C GLU A 81 9.77 11.98 0.79
N GLN A 82 10.70 11.40 1.54
CA GLN A 82 11.52 12.16 2.48
C GLN A 82 12.42 13.19 1.77
N GLU A 83 13.03 12.81 0.66
CA GLU A 83 13.86 13.71 -0.15
C GLU A 83 13.06 14.90 -0.67
N PHE A 84 11.85 14.65 -1.15
CA PHE A 84 10.96 15.70 -1.62
C PHE A 84 10.52 16.63 -0.48
N VAL A 85 10.09 16.08 0.65
CA VAL A 85 9.64 16.86 1.81
C VAL A 85 10.77 17.75 2.33
N ASP A 86 11.97 17.21 2.47
CA ASP A 86 13.14 17.95 2.93
C ASP A 86 13.49 19.10 1.97
N ALA A 87 13.47 18.84 0.66
CA ALA A 87 13.76 19.85 -0.35
C ALA A 87 12.69 20.95 -0.44
N MET A 88 11.44 20.55 -0.20
CA MET A 88 10.28 21.44 -0.26
C MET A 88 9.90 22.04 1.11
N PHE A 89 10.79 21.96 2.09
CA PHE A 89 10.56 22.60 3.38
C PHE A 89 10.37 24.13 3.23
N PRO A 90 9.37 24.74 3.93
CA PRO A 90 8.43 24.16 4.90
C PRO A 90 7.04 23.81 4.31
N TRP A 91 6.86 23.82 2.99
CA TRP A 91 5.53 23.76 2.35
C TRP A 91 4.89 22.37 2.35
N PHE A 92 5.70 21.31 2.41
CA PHE A 92 5.23 19.91 2.39
C PHE A 92 5.43 19.16 3.69
N GLU A 93 5.67 19.87 4.78
CA GLU A 93 5.65 19.28 6.10
C GLU A 93 4.26 18.72 6.45
N PRO A 94 4.14 17.72 7.33
CA PRO A 94 2.87 17.08 7.66
C PRO A 94 1.72 18.02 8.03
N ARG A 95 2.05 19.22 8.55
CA ARG A 95 1.06 20.23 8.96
C ARG A 95 0.77 21.28 7.89
N THR A 96 1.65 21.43 6.92
CA THR A 96 1.57 22.48 5.90
C THR A 96 1.29 21.94 4.52
N ALA A 97 1.52 20.64 4.30
CA ALA A 97 1.30 19.98 3.03
C ALA A 97 -0.14 20.20 2.52
N PRO A 98 -0.30 20.57 1.23
CA PRO A 98 -1.62 20.75 0.64
C PRO A 98 -2.35 19.40 0.57
N LEU A 99 -3.55 19.33 1.16
CA LEU A 99 -4.37 18.11 1.15
C LEU A 99 -5.37 18.07 -0.02
N ARG A 100 -5.51 19.17 -0.76
CA ARG A 100 -6.48 19.32 -1.86
C ARG A 100 -5.81 19.93 -3.07
N THR A 101 -6.24 19.54 -4.25
CA THR A 101 -5.74 20.07 -5.52
C THR A 101 -5.77 21.60 -5.59
N ARG A 102 -6.81 22.24 -5.06
CA ARG A 102 -6.91 23.71 -5.03
C ARG A 102 -5.87 24.38 -4.14
N ASP A 103 -5.48 23.69 -3.04
CA ASP A 103 -4.48 24.21 -2.11
C ASP A 103 -3.08 24.06 -2.72
N LEU A 104 -2.84 22.97 -3.45
CA LEU A 104 -1.65 22.81 -4.27
C LEU A 104 -1.59 23.86 -5.37
N ALA A 105 -2.68 24.07 -6.12
CA ALA A 105 -2.72 25.08 -7.17
C ALA A 105 -2.39 26.50 -6.64
N ARG A 106 -2.87 26.83 -5.45
CA ARG A 106 -2.52 28.09 -4.78
C ARG A 106 -1.04 28.14 -4.39
N LEU A 107 -0.52 27.04 -3.84
CA LEU A 107 0.89 26.95 -3.46
C LEU A 107 1.81 27.11 -4.68
N MET A 108 1.42 26.57 -5.83
CA MET A 108 2.16 26.70 -7.09
C MET A 108 2.17 28.13 -7.67
N THR A 109 1.38 29.07 -7.12
CA THR A 109 1.51 30.49 -7.49
C THR A 109 2.70 31.17 -6.82
N GLU A 110 3.28 30.56 -5.80
CA GLU A 110 4.50 31.03 -5.17
C GLU A 110 5.71 30.68 -6.05
N GLU A 111 6.41 31.71 -6.54
CA GLU A 111 7.52 31.56 -7.49
C GLU A 111 8.62 30.60 -6.98
N VAL A 112 8.93 30.66 -5.69
CA VAL A 112 9.95 29.81 -5.07
C VAL A 112 9.52 28.34 -5.12
N VAL A 113 8.26 28.05 -4.85
CA VAL A 113 7.72 26.68 -4.89
C VAL A 113 7.71 26.14 -6.31
N ALA A 114 7.19 26.94 -7.25
CA ALA A 114 7.14 26.57 -8.66
C ALA A 114 8.54 26.29 -9.22
N SER A 115 9.52 27.13 -8.90
CA SER A 115 10.92 26.95 -9.33
C SER A 115 11.53 25.66 -8.77
N LYS A 116 11.30 25.35 -7.49
CA LYS A 116 11.78 24.12 -6.89
C LYS A 116 11.12 22.87 -7.51
N MET A 117 9.82 22.91 -7.78
CA MET A 117 9.12 21.81 -8.46
C MET A 117 9.71 21.53 -9.84
N LEU A 118 10.04 22.59 -10.60
CA LEU A 118 10.69 22.45 -11.91
C LEU A 118 12.12 21.91 -11.78
N GLU A 119 12.88 22.37 -10.78
CA GLU A 119 14.24 21.88 -10.52
C GLU A 119 14.26 20.37 -10.22
N PHE A 120 13.26 19.88 -9.50
CA PHE A 120 13.09 18.45 -9.21
C PHE A 120 12.45 17.66 -10.37
N GLY A 121 12.05 18.33 -11.45
CA GLY A 121 11.36 17.67 -12.57
C GLY A 121 10.03 17.03 -12.17
N VAL A 122 9.34 17.57 -11.16
CA VAL A 122 8.09 16.99 -10.66
C VAL A 122 6.96 17.22 -11.65
N ARG A 123 6.48 16.15 -12.28
CA ARG A 123 5.33 16.18 -13.18
C ARG A 123 4.02 15.89 -12.45
N TYR A 124 4.02 14.90 -11.58
CA TYR A 124 2.84 14.48 -10.83
C TYR A 124 3.14 14.32 -9.36
N ILE A 125 2.17 14.68 -8.53
CA ILE A 125 2.14 14.36 -7.11
C ILE A 125 0.98 13.42 -6.87
N VAL A 126 1.28 12.24 -6.34
CA VAL A 126 0.30 11.21 -6.00
C VAL A 126 0.15 11.17 -4.49
N TRP A 127 -1.07 11.38 -3.99
CA TRP A 127 -1.37 11.20 -2.58
C TRP A 127 -1.92 9.80 -2.35
N LEU A 128 -1.25 9.06 -1.49
CA LEU A 128 -1.75 7.80 -0.96
C LEU A 128 -2.49 8.06 0.35
N ASP A 129 -3.71 7.56 0.42
CA ASP A 129 -4.54 7.60 1.62
C ASP A 129 -4.90 6.17 2.00
N GLY A 130 -4.44 5.71 3.14
CA GLY A 130 -4.67 4.35 3.57
C GLY A 130 -4.32 4.17 5.05
N PHE A 131 -5.05 3.28 5.70
CA PHE A 131 -4.78 2.87 7.05
C PHE A 131 -4.89 1.35 7.16
N THR A 132 -4.16 0.80 8.12
CA THR A 132 -4.25 -0.63 8.43
C THR A 132 -4.99 -0.79 9.74
N GLU A 133 -6.15 -1.41 9.69
CA GLU A 133 -6.86 -1.81 10.88
C GLU A 133 -6.44 -3.23 11.27
N THR A 134 -5.85 -3.37 12.45
CA THR A 134 -5.57 -4.68 13.02
C THR A 134 -6.80 -5.13 13.78
N THR A 135 -7.58 -6.00 13.17
CA THR A 135 -8.63 -6.70 13.90
C THR A 135 -7.99 -7.81 14.71
N ASP A 136 -7.87 -7.59 16.02
CA ASP A 136 -7.51 -8.65 16.96
C ASP A 136 -8.57 -9.74 16.91
N ARG A 137 -8.32 -10.75 16.11
CA ARG A 137 -9.01 -12.03 16.23
C ARG A 137 -8.35 -12.78 17.39
N SER A 138 -8.72 -12.47 18.58
CA SER A 138 -8.49 -13.35 19.72
C SER A 138 -9.44 -14.55 19.59
N GLY A 139 -9.02 -15.52 18.80
CA GLY A 139 -9.62 -16.84 18.83
C GLY A 139 -9.14 -17.52 20.11
N SER A 140 -9.94 -17.52 21.17
CA SER A 140 -9.70 -18.38 22.31
C SER A 140 -10.07 -19.81 21.92
N ILE A 141 -9.07 -20.67 21.71
CA ILE A 141 -9.29 -22.10 21.59
C ILE A 141 -9.47 -22.64 23.01
N SER A 142 -10.71 -22.98 23.38
CA SER A 142 -11.00 -23.68 24.62
C SER A 142 -10.89 -25.18 24.37
N CYS A 143 -9.94 -25.82 25.04
CA CYS A 143 -9.81 -27.25 25.04
C CYS A 143 -10.33 -27.82 26.36
N ALA A 144 -11.31 -28.73 26.30
CA ALA A 144 -11.84 -29.42 27.46
C ALA A 144 -11.49 -30.91 27.36
N VAL A 145 -10.99 -31.49 28.44
CA VAL A 145 -10.71 -32.91 28.58
C VAL A 145 -11.69 -33.51 29.58
N GLY A 146 -12.50 -34.44 29.12
CA GLY A 146 -13.45 -35.15 29.96
C GLY A 146 -13.24 -36.67 29.95
N PRO A 147 -13.95 -37.43 30.76
CA PRO A 147 -13.79 -38.90 30.86
C PRO A 147 -14.07 -39.67 29.57
N GLY A 148 -14.64 -39.04 28.55
CA GLY A 148 -14.95 -39.63 27.24
C GLY A 148 -14.09 -39.09 26.08
N GLY A 149 -13.06 -38.27 26.33
CA GLY A 149 -12.19 -37.66 25.35
C GLY A 149 -12.06 -36.16 25.50
N GLY A 150 -11.09 -35.58 24.82
CA GLY A 150 -10.84 -34.14 24.77
C GLY A 150 -11.21 -33.56 23.40
N GLY A 151 -11.73 -32.35 23.38
CA GLY A 151 -12.01 -31.60 22.16
C GLY A 151 -11.66 -30.10 22.34
N CYS A 152 -11.21 -29.47 21.24
CA CYS A 152 -10.98 -28.03 21.18
C CYS A 152 -12.01 -27.41 20.23
N PHE A 153 -12.57 -26.25 20.58
CA PHE A 153 -13.55 -25.48 19.79
C PHE A 153 -13.35 -23.98 20.01
#